data_6aab1d323723b1d6c788051519b4bf3f
#
_entry.id   6aab1d323723b1d6c788051519b4bf3f
#
_cell.length_a   1.000
_cell.length_b   1.000
_cell.length_c   1.000
_cell.angle_alpha   90.00
_cell.angle_beta   90.00
_cell.angle_gamma   90.00
#
_symmetry.space_group_name_H-M   'P 1'
#
loop_
_entity.id
_entity.type
_entity.pdbx_description
1 polymer ?
#
loop_
_entity_poly.entity_id
_entity_poly.type
_entity_poly.pdbx_seq_one_letter_code
_entity_poly.pdbx_strand_id
1 'polypeptide(L)'
;VTGSAETPVPAAIPPGGGHLAHVQASQAGGTLPLLALAAVAGLVATAVLARRNALPRLPLFACGALCVLVFSFVVGAALRPAGPAGNTAAHGTAHGAAAADAEQPARPGTPVLRTLHLDGKQVGVLVVPGRPGRNLVGIGAADARAGTGAGALREGRRHPGSAQTWVTVDLPEGGSTLRVSAGGETGSLSVDTGDEHPEVPAALSSADAPECAAAAAGALVAGANSPLTACPSDALSAEDAAALRATVRFVAGRGAKSAGLVADGSPRGRKAAAVVRAAARQEGVAVGTPGKDRPLLVTAGWAGATTAAEAVESGETRAQGVYLAPWLLTRPVLSPSAGQLIPLRFTPRTKEAMAYAEALSARLPGEYPTGSGYEAWQRARGESPAPRPRLFAASTAYVPGTMISADGEGAGGHHHGAAVADWLPSGMISAVSGPMREG
;
A
#
# COMPACT_ATOMS: atom_id res chain seq x y z
N VAL A 1 -45.24 -44.11 -14.75
CA VAL A 1 -44.32 -45.21 -15.05
C VAL A 1 -43.25 -44.69 -15.96
N THR A 2 -42.15 -44.19 -15.40
CA THR A 2 -40.93 -43.91 -16.18
C THR A 2 -39.74 -44.19 -15.26
N GLY A 3 -38.98 -45.23 -15.60
CA GLY A 3 -37.83 -45.69 -14.87
C GLY A 3 -36.61 -44.81 -15.05
N SER A 4 -35.93 -44.58 -13.97
CA SER A 4 -34.59 -43.93 -13.93
C SER A 4 -33.54 -45.00 -14.06
N ALA A 5 -32.61 -44.86 -15.00
CA ALA A 5 -31.43 -45.69 -15.18
C ALA A 5 -30.29 -45.15 -14.34
N GLU A 6 -29.79 -45.97 -13.43
CA GLU A 6 -28.54 -45.75 -12.65
C GLU A 6 -27.30 -46.12 -13.51
N THR A 7 -26.34 -45.21 -13.54
CA THR A 7 -25.03 -45.44 -14.14
C THR A 7 -24.04 -45.86 -13.05
N PRO A 8 -23.20 -46.89 -13.27
CA PRO A 8 -22.24 -47.38 -12.27
C PRO A 8 -20.97 -46.54 -12.13
N VAL A 9 -20.52 -46.38 -10.89
CA VAL A 9 -19.28 -45.72 -10.47
C VAL A 9 -18.09 -46.72 -10.64
N PRO A 10 -16.95 -46.30 -11.23
CA PRO A 10 -15.77 -47.16 -11.27
C PRO A 10 -14.97 -47.10 -9.97
N ALA A 11 -14.42 -48.27 -9.61
CA ALA A 11 -13.68 -48.58 -8.41
C ALA A 11 -12.30 -47.88 -8.32
N ALA A 12 -11.91 -47.51 -7.10
CA ALA A 12 -10.64 -46.91 -6.74
C ALA A 12 -9.48 -47.91 -6.78
N ILE A 13 -8.32 -47.46 -7.28
CA ILE A 13 -7.03 -48.16 -7.26
C ILE A 13 -6.25 -47.71 -6.03
N PRO A 14 -5.61 -48.63 -5.25
CA PRO A 14 -4.81 -48.29 -4.07
C PRO A 14 -3.39 -47.78 -4.47
N PRO A 15 -2.78 -46.87 -3.69
CA PRO A 15 -1.43 -46.41 -3.94
C PRO A 15 -0.37 -47.40 -3.42
N GLY A 16 0.52 -47.83 -4.32
CA GLY A 16 1.70 -48.60 -3.98
C GLY A 16 2.79 -47.73 -3.37
N GLY A 17 3.31 -48.14 -2.21
CA GLY A 17 4.44 -47.52 -1.55
C GLY A 17 5.77 -47.82 -2.26
N GLY A 18 6.58 -46.81 -2.49
CA GLY A 18 7.96 -46.90 -2.92
C GLY A 18 8.83 -46.01 -2.05
N HIS A 19 9.57 -46.62 -1.10
CA HIS A 19 10.66 -45.93 -0.39
C HIS A 19 11.84 -45.74 -1.34
N LEU A 20 12.19 -44.47 -1.61
CA LEU A 20 13.48 -44.12 -2.20
C LEU A 20 14.28 -43.28 -1.19
N ALA A 21 15.42 -43.85 -0.79
CA ALA A 21 16.41 -43.23 0.07
C ALA A 21 17.04 -42.00 -0.66
N HIS A 22 16.94 -40.80 -0.06
CA HIS A 22 17.66 -39.61 -0.50
C HIS A 22 19.09 -39.63 0.00
N VAL A 23 20.04 -39.76 -0.92
CA VAL A 23 21.45 -39.45 -0.70
C VAL A 23 21.60 -37.94 -0.79
N GLN A 24 21.93 -37.29 0.34
CA GLN A 24 22.33 -35.89 0.38
C GLN A 24 23.77 -35.74 -0.18
N ALA A 25 23.92 -35.19 -1.38
CA ALA A 25 25.20 -34.72 -1.90
C ALA A 25 25.39 -33.24 -1.47
N SER A 26 26.38 -33.03 -0.60
CA SER A 26 26.87 -31.71 -0.19
C SER A 26 27.48 -30.98 -1.39
N GLN A 27 26.85 -29.92 -1.87
CA GLN A 27 27.41 -28.99 -2.88
C GLN A 27 27.94 -27.72 -2.16
N ALA A 28 29.17 -27.80 -1.67
CA ALA A 28 29.98 -26.62 -1.36
C ALA A 28 31.07 -26.52 -2.43
N GLY A 29 31.00 -25.55 -3.35
CA GLY A 29 32.14 -25.30 -4.24
C GLY A 29 31.85 -24.80 -5.65
N GLY A 30 30.96 -23.84 -5.89
CA GLY A 30 30.64 -23.42 -7.25
C GLY A 30 30.72 -21.92 -7.62
N THR A 31 30.99 -21.03 -6.67
CA THR A 31 30.90 -19.57 -6.95
C THR A 31 32.23 -18.86 -7.26
N LEU A 32 33.37 -19.41 -6.88
CA LEU A 32 34.68 -18.81 -7.10
C LEU A 32 35.12 -18.72 -8.59
N PRO A 33 34.88 -19.72 -9.45
CA PRO A 33 35.34 -19.62 -10.84
C PRO A 33 34.50 -18.61 -11.67
N LEU A 34 33.23 -18.39 -11.38
CA LEU A 34 32.38 -17.45 -12.11
C LEU A 34 32.77 -15.99 -11.86
N LEU A 35 33.18 -15.65 -10.66
CA LEU A 35 33.65 -14.29 -10.31
C LEU A 35 34.99 -13.98 -10.98
N ALA A 36 35.88 -14.95 -11.09
CA ALA A 36 37.15 -14.79 -11.79
C ALA A 36 36.95 -14.56 -13.32
N LEU A 37 36.01 -15.26 -13.93
CA LEU A 37 35.67 -15.10 -15.36
C LEU A 37 35.07 -13.71 -15.64
N ALA A 38 34.21 -13.20 -14.78
CA ALA A 38 33.61 -11.87 -14.92
C ALA A 38 34.68 -10.76 -14.81
N ALA A 39 35.67 -10.91 -13.92
CA ALA A 39 36.77 -9.96 -13.77
C ALA A 39 37.68 -9.91 -15.02
N VAL A 40 37.99 -11.05 -15.60
CA VAL A 40 38.80 -11.13 -16.82
C VAL A 40 38.05 -10.54 -18.03
N ALA A 41 36.74 -10.80 -18.15
CA ALA A 41 35.91 -10.21 -19.21
C ALA A 41 35.85 -8.67 -19.11
N GLY A 42 35.75 -8.13 -17.91
CA GLY A 42 35.77 -6.69 -17.66
C GLY A 42 37.11 -6.04 -18.06
N LEU A 43 38.24 -6.67 -17.76
CA LEU A 43 39.58 -6.18 -18.14
C LEU A 43 39.80 -6.21 -19.64
N VAL A 44 39.32 -7.24 -20.34
CA VAL A 44 39.42 -7.35 -21.82
C VAL A 44 38.57 -6.28 -22.49
N ALA A 45 37.36 -6.04 -22.01
CA ALA A 45 36.45 -5.00 -22.53
C ALA A 45 37.05 -3.60 -22.38
N THR A 46 37.65 -3.30 -21.23
CA THR A 46 38.32 -2.01 -20.98
C THR A 46 39.54 -1.81 -21.84
N ALA A 47 40.33 -2.86 -22.08
CA ALA A 47 41.50 -2.82 -22.96
C ALA A 47 41.12 -2.59 -24.44
N VAL A 48 40.02 -3.17 -24.90
CA VAL A 48 39.50 -3.00 -26.28
C VAL A 48 38.97 -1.58 -26.46
N LEU A 49 38.27 -1.01 -25.50
CA LEU A 49 37.76 0.37 -25.52
C LEU A 49 38.90 1.41 -25.48
N ALA A 50 39.95 1.15 -24.71
CA ALA A 50 41.14 2.03 -24.67
C ALA A 50 41.90 2.05 -25.98
N ARG A 51 41.97 0.92 -26.73
CA ARG A 51 42.60 0.86 -28.05
C ARG A 51 41.86 1.62 -29.14
N ARG A 52 40.57 1.90 -28.97
CA ARG A 52 39.75 2.62 -29.97
C ARG A 52 39.78 4.13 -29.86
N ASN A 53 40.65 4.74 -29.06
CA ASN A 53 40.77 6.18 -28.81
C ASN A 53 39.43 6.89 -28.43
N ALA A 54 38.47 6.17 -27.89
CA ALA A 54 37.14 6.68 -27.66
C ALA A 54 36.95 7.38 -26.28
N LEU A 55 37.96 7.38 -25.42
CA LEU A 55 37.85 7.99 -24.06
C LEU A 55 39.12 8.77 -23.66
N PRO A 56 38.99 9.94 -23.01
CA PRO A 56 40.11 10.70 -22.49
C PRO A 56 40.83 9.93 -21.38
N ARG A 57 42.15 9.96 -21.38
CA ARG A 57 43.04 9.11 -20.54
C ARG A 57 42.88 9.30 -19.02
N LEU A 58 42.40 10.42 -18.54
CA LEU A 58 42.26 10.73 -17.09
C LEU A 58 41.25 9.83 -16.33
N PRO A 59 40.04 9.52 -16.80
CA PRO A 59 39.09 8.68 -16.06
C PRO A 59 39.50 7.19 -16.01
N LEU A 60 40.33 6.72 -16.92
CA LEU A 60 40.80 5.33 -16.92
C LEU A 60 41.71 4.99 -15.74
N PHE A 61 42.56 5.93 -15.30
CA PHE A 61 43.42 5.73 -14.13
C PHE A 61 42.62 5.74 -12.82
N ALA A 62 41.55 6.57 -12.73
CA ALA A 62 40.70 6.62 -11.57
C ALA A 62 39.87 5.33 -11.40
N CYS A 63 39.32 4.78 -12.48
CA CYS A 63 38.61 3.49 -12.44
C CYS A 63 39.53 2.32 -12.11
N GLY A 64 40.76 2.30 -12.65
CA GLY A 64 41.74 1.26 -12.33
C GLY A 64 42.15 1.25 -10.86
N ALA A 65 42.39 2.43 -10.28
CA ALA A 65 42.73 2.57 -8.88
C ALA A 65 41.60 2.15 -7.93
N LEU A 66 40.34 2.48 -8.29
CA LEU A 66 39.14 2.08 -7.54
C LEU A 66 38.96 0.55 -7.54
N CYS A 67 39.15 -0.10 -8.71
CA CYS A 67 39.06 -1.56 -8.80
C CYS A 67 40.14 -2.28 -7.98
N VAL A 68 41.38 -1.76 -7.94
CA VAL A 68 42.44 -2.35 -7.12
C VAL A 68 42.16 -2.18 -5.62
N LEU A 69 41.62 -1.04 -5.20
CA LEU A 69 41.23 -0.80 -3.79
C LEU A 69 40.09 -1.72 -3.34
N VAL A 70 39.06 -1.90 -4.15
CA VAL A 70 37.92 -2.79 -3.85
C VAL A 70 38.39 -4.25 -3.80
N PHE A 71 39.27 -4.67 -4.72
CA PHE A 71 39.83 -6.02 -4.72
C PHE A 71 40.71 -6.31 -3.50
N SER A 72 41.54 -5.33 -3.09
CA SER A 72 42.34 -5.43 -1.88
C SER A 72 41.50 -5.54 -0.61
N PHE A 73 40.36 -4.84 -0.56
CA PHE A 73 39.43 -4.89 0.57
C PHE A 73 38.71 -6.25 0.68
N VAL A 74 38.30 -6.82 -0.43
CA VAL A 74 37.63 -8.12 -0.48
C VAL A 74 38.59 -9.26 -0.13
N VAL A 75 39.83 -9.23 -0.64
CA VAL A 75 40.84 -10.24 -0.32
C VAL A 75 41.29 -10.11 1.14
N GLY A 76 41.45 -8.89 1.68
CA GLY A 76 41.82 -8.66 3.07
C GLY A 76 40.74 -9.12 4.08
N ALA A 77 39.45 -9.07 3.69
CA ALA A 77 38.37 -9.59 4.52
C ALA A 77 38.29 -11.12 4.53
N ALA A 78 38.72 -11.79 3.44
CA ALA A 78 38.72 -13.25 3.30
C ALA A 78 39.92 -13.94 3.97
N LEU A 79 41.00 -13.21 4.27
CA LEU A 79 42.26 -13.75 4.84
C LEU A 79 42.44 -13.48 6.34
N ARG A 80 41.40 -13.12 7.09
CA ARG A 80 41.51 -13.01 8.55
C ARG A 80 41.69 -14.39 9.16
N PRO A 81 42.83 -14.65 9.86
CA PRO A 81 43.01 -15.91 10.55
C PRO A 81 41.99 -16.06 11.69
N ALA A 82 41.37 -17.21 11.79
CA ALA A 82 40.55 -17.58 12.94
C ALA A 82 41.42 -17.58 14.19
N GLY A 83 41.18 -16.66 15.11
CA GLY A 83 41.80 -16.64 16.44
C GLY A 83 41.41 -17.88 17.25
N PRO A 84 42.24 -18.31 18.24
CA PRO A 84 41.99 -19.51 19.03
C PRO A 84 40.67 -19.37 19.82
N ALA A 85 39.89 -20.46 19.81
CA ALA A 85 38.65 -20.59 20.57
C ALA A 85 38.96 -20.54 22.08
N GLY A 86 38.72 -19.40 22.70
CA GLY A 86 38.60 -19.28 24.14
C GLY A 86 37.23 -19.75 24.61
N ASN A 87 37.21 -20.78 25.45
CA ASN A 87 36.02 -21.20 26.18
C ASN A 87 35.50 -20.05 27.05
N THR A 88 34.43 -19.42 26.65
CA THR A 88 33.61 -18.57 27.51
C THR A 88 32.18 -19.03 27.46
N ALA A 89 31.62 -19.14 28.63
CA ALA A 89 30.29 -19.59 29.00
C ALA A 89 29.20 -19.15 28.05
N ALA A 90 28.22 -20.03 27.89
CA ALA A 90 26.98 -19.86 27.21
C ALA A 90 26.28 -18.52 27.56
N HIS A 91 26.50 -17.50 26.72
CA HIS A 91 25.53 -16.45 26.55
C HIS A 91 24.72 -16.83 25.32
N GLY A 92 23.48 -17.28 25.57
CA GLY A 92 22.50 -17.43 24.55
C GLY A 92 22.43 -16.14 23.75
N THR A 93 22.82 -16.23 22.47
CA THR A 93 22.44 -15.21 21.47
C THR A 93 20.93 -15.24 21.38
N ALA A 94 20.28 -14.46 22.25
CA ALA A 94 18.99 -13.93 21.92
C ALA A 94 19.21 -13.20 20.60
N HIS A 95 18.86 -13.86 19.48
CA HIS A 95 18.46 -13.13 18.28
C HIS A 95 17.44 -12.15 18.80
N GLY A 96 17.74 -10.85 18.69
CA GLY A 96 16.82 -9.81 19.06
C GLY A 96 15.50 -10.08 18.33
N ALA A 97 14.59 -10.76 19.02
CA ALA A 97 13.20 -10.48 18.83
C ALA A 97 13.15 -8.97 18.92
N ALA A 98 12.87 -8.31 17.81
CA ALA A 98 12.47 -6.91 17.81
C ALA A 98 11.52 -6.84 18.98
N ALA A 99 11.88 -6.09 20.02
CA ALA A 99 11.05 -5.93 21.19
C ALA A 99 9.70 -5.59 20.60
N ALA A 100 8.72 -6.47 20.82
CA ALA A 100 7.33 -6.14 20.54
C ALA A 100 7.16 -4.84 21.30
N ASP A 101 7.12 -3.72 20.56
CA ASP A 101 7.01 -2.39 21.13
C ASP A 101 5.93 -2.52 22.18
N ALA A 102 6.28 -2.25 23.43
CA ALA A 102 5.37 -2.42 24.54
C ALA A 102 4.13 -1.59 24.18
N GLU A 103 3.10 -2.30 23.78
CA GLU A 103 1.95 -1.77 23.06
C GLU A 103 1.33 -0.73 24.00
N GLN A 104 1.49 0.54 23.63
CA GLN A 104 0.99 1.64 24.45
C GLN A 104 -0.47 1.36 24.79
N PRO A 105 -0.85 1.36 26.07
CA PRO A 105 -2.23 1.11 26.44
C PRO A 105 -3.12 2.12 25.69
N ALA A 106 -4.09 1.60 24.94
CA ALA A 106 -5.05 2.45 24.26
C ALA A 106 -5.77 3.30 25.30
N ARG A 107 -5.88 4.59 25.04
CA ARG A 107 -6.72 5.44 25.88
C ARG A 107 -8.18 5.06 25.63
N PRO A 108 -9.01 4.99 26.68
CA PRO A 108 -10.44 4.80 26.50
C PRO A 108 -11.02 5.80 25.49
N GLY A 109 -11.95 5.35 24.67
CA GLY A 109 -12.62 6.20 23.69
C GLY A 109 -11.79 6.64 22.48
N THR A 110 -10.62 6.02 22.23
CA THR A 110 -9.76 6.32 21.08
C THR A 110 -9.68 5.15 20.12
N PRO A 111 -9.34 5.39 18.82
CA PRO A 111 -9.08 4.32 17.87
C PRO A 111 -8.00 3.35 18.36
N VAL A 112 -8.16 2.07 18.07
CA VAL A 112 -7.26 1.01 18.52
C VAL A 112 -6.65 0.31 17.31
N LEU A 113 -5.32 0.17 17.30
CA LEU A 113 -4.59 -0.62 16.31
C LEU A 113 -3.81 -1.71 17.03
N ARG A 114 -4.04 -2.97 16.67
CA ARG A 114 -3.41 -4.15 17.27
C ARG A 114 -3.03 -5.16 16.20
N THR A 115 -2.05 -6.00 16.50
CA THR A 115 -1.69 -7.14 15.68
C THR A 115 -2.02 -8.43 16.42
N LEU A 116 -2.79 -9.31 15.80
CA LEU A 116 -3.09 -10.65 16.28
C LEU A 116 -2.25 -11.67 15.49
N HIS A 117 -1.96 -12.81 16.13
CA HIS A 117 -1.37 -13.95 15.43
C HIS A 117 -2.47 -15.00 15.23
N LEU A 118 -2.88 -15.19 13.97
CA LEU A 118 -3.93 -16.12 13.57
C LEU A 118 -3.41 -16.97 12.41
N ASP A 119 -3.55 -18.29 12.50
CA ASP A 119 -3.08 -19.24 11.48
C ASP A 119 -1.59 -19.03 11.11
N GLY A 120 -0.75 -18.81 12.14
CA GLY A 120 0.67 -18.54 11.98
C GLY A 120 1.01 -17.22 11.28
N LYS A 121 0.03 -16.36 11.01
CA LYS A 121 0.20 -15.06 10.33
C LYS A 121 -0.09 -13.90 11.27
N GLN A 122 0.58 -12.81 11.04
CA GLN A 122 0.24 -11.54 11.67
C GLN A 122 -0.96 -10.90 10.96
N VAL A 123 -2.02 -10.63 11.71
CA VAL A 123 -3.25 -10.01 11.24
C VAL A 123 -3.44 -8.67 11.96
N GLY A 124 -3.35 -7.59 11.23
CA GLY A 124 -3.63 -6.26 11.76
C GLY A 124 -5.12 -6.08 12.02
N VAL A 125 -5.47 -5.50 13.16
CA VAL A 125 -6.85 -5.18 13.54
C VAL A 125 -6.93 -3.71 13.95
N LEU A 126 -7.77 -2.96 13.26
CA LEU A 126 -8.05 -1.55 13.51
C LEU A 126 -9.50 -1.37 13.96
N VAL A 127 -9.72 -0.74 15.10
CA VAL A 127 -11.07 -0.42 15.63
C VAL A 127 -11.26 1.09 15.62
N VAL A 128 -12.32 1.58 14.96
CA VAL A 128 -12.62 3.01 14.80
C VAL A 128 -14.11 3.26 15.01
N PRO A 129 -14.49 4.22 15.82
CA PRO A 129 -13.72 5.21 16.56
C PRO A 129 -13.15 4.74 17.90
N GLY A 130 -13.45 3.53 18.37
CA GLY A 130 -13.06 3.00 19.69
C GLY A 130 -13.93 3.51 20.82
N ARG A 131 -15.20 3.79 20.57
CA ARG A 131 -16.18 4.39 21.51
C ARG A 131 -17.38 3.46 21.75
N PRO A 132 -18.19 3.70 22.79
CA PRO A 132 -19.43 2.96 22.96
C PRO A 132 -20.33 3.03 21.74
N GLY A 133 -21.04 1.94 21.44
CA GLY A 133 -21.89 1.80 20.29
C GLY A 133 -21.17 1.30 19.03
N ARG A 134 -21.55 1.83 17.89
CA ARG A 134 -21.14 1.33 16.57
C ARG A 134 -19.68 1.65 16.26
N ASN A 135 -18.89 0.58 16.02
CA ASN A 135 -17.50 0.67 15.59
C ASN A 135 -17.31 -0.04 14.26
N LEU A 136 -16.39 0.48 13.45
CA LEU A 136 -15.88 -0.16 12.24
C LEU A 136 -14.58 -0.87 12.58
N VAL A 137 -14.53 -2.18 12.36
CA VAL A 137 -13.36 -3.02 12.62
C VAL A 137 -12.75 -3.42 11.28
N GLY A 138 -11.55 -2.92 10.99
CA GLY A 138 -10.75 -3.29 9.82
C GLY A 138 -9.83 -4.45 10.17
N ILE A 139 -9.81 -5.49 9.34
CA ILE A 139 -9.04 -6.71 9.58
C ILE A 139 -8.22 -7.02 8.33
N GLY A 140 -6.91 -7.16 8.48
CA GLY A 140 -5.94 -7.44 7.42
C GLY A 140 -5.99 -8.89 6.92
N ALA A 141 -7.17 -9.48 6.81
CA ALA A 141 -7.38 -10.82 6.30
C ALA A 141 -8.67 -10.91 5.46
N ALA A 142 -8.69 -11.83 4.49
CA ALA A 142 -9.90 -12.16 3.76
C ALA A 142 -10.86 -12.97 4.66
N ASP A 143 -12.16 -12.91 4.36
CA ASP A 143 -13.22 -13.70 5.03
C ASP A 143 -13.21 -13.61 6.57
N ALA A 144 -12.76 -12.45 7.08
CA ALA A 144 -12.65 -12.22 8.51
C ALA A 144 -14.02 -11.91 9.12
N ARG A 145 -14.15 -12.27 10.42
CA ARG A 145 -15.33 -12.04 11.25
C ARG A 145 -14.92 -11.34 12.53
N ALA A 146 -15.80 -10.54 13.09
CA ALA A 146 -15.56 -9.90 14.40
C ALA A 146 -16.86 -9.77 15.21
N GLY A 147 -16.71 -9.72 16.54
CA GLY A 147 -17.83 -9.55 17.46
C GLY A 147 -17.41 -9.60 18.92
N THR A 148 -18.32 -9.28 19.85
CA THR A 148 -18.05 -9.25 21.29
C THR A 148 -18.26 -10.59 22.00
N GLY A 149 -18.72 -11.64 21.30
CA GLY A 149 -18.95 -12.97 21.85
C GLY A 149 -18.79 -14.06 20.80
N ALA A 150 -18.56 -15.31 21.21
CA ALA A 150 -18.34 -16.42 20.30
C ALA A 150 -19.51 -16.67 19.34
N GLY A 151 -20.75 -16.48 19.79
CA GLY A 151 -21.96 -16.60 18.98
C GLY A 151 -22.36 -15.31 18.25
N ALA A 152 -21.62 -14.24 18.41
CA ALA A 152 -21.93 -12.91 17.87
C ALA A 152 -20.95 -12.47 16.76
N LEU A 153 -20.13 -13.38 16.23
CA LEU A 153 -19.22 -13.07 15.13
C LEU A 153 -20.01 -12.77 13.86
N ARG A 154 -19.85 -11.55 13.35
CA ARG A 154 -20.45 -11.09 12.10
C ARG A 154 -19.44 -11.19 10.97
N GLU A 155 -19.88 -11.53 9.78
CA GLU A 155 -19.04 -11.56 8.58
C GLU A 155 -18.63 -10.16 8.16
N GLY A 156 -17.36 -10.04 7.77
CA GLY A 156 -16.83 -8.83 7.20
C GLY A 156 -17.16 -8.69 5.72
N ARG A 157 -17.04 -7.47 5.23
CA ARG A 157 -17.19 -7.13 3.81
C ARG A 157 -16.00 -6.30 3.36
N ARG A 158 -15.58 -6.49 2.12
CA ARG A 158 -14.67 -5.56 1.48
C ARG A 158 -15.43 -4.30 1.09
N HIS A 159 -14.85 -3.16 1.37
CA HIS A 159 -15.37 -1.87 0.89
C HIS A 159 -14.57 -1.42 -0.33
N PRO A 160 -15.21 -0.80 -1.33
CA PRO A 160 -14.51 -0.17 -2.45
C PRO A 160 -13.45 0.81 -1.94
N GLY A 161 -12.28 0.82 -2.57
CA GLY A 161 -11.18 1.68 -2.18
C GLY A 161 -10.35 1.19 -0.98
N SER A 162 -10.70 0.06 -0.34
CA SER A 162 -9.97 -0.51 0.80
C SER A 162 -9.51 -1.93 0.55
N ALA A 163 -8.33 -2.28 1.06
CA ALA A 163 -7.78 -3.63 1.00
C ALA A 163 -8.27 -4.53 2.13
N GLN A 164 -8.74 -3.95 3.23
CA GLN A 164 -9.17 -4.68 4.42
C GLN A 164 -10.57 -5.28 4.29
N THR A 165 -10.85 -6.29 5.11
CA THR A 165 -12.19 -6.75 5.41
C THR A 165 -12.74 -5.96 6.60
N TRP A 166 -13.93 -5.41 6.46
CA TRP A 166 -14.55 -4.53 7.43
C TRP A 166 -15.77 -5.15 8.08
N VAL A 167 -15.84 -5.10 9.42
CA VAL A 167 -16.96 -5.58 10.21
C VAL A 167 -17.52 -4.43 11.04
N THR A 168 -18.83 -4.24 11.04
CA THR A 168 -19.47 -3.33 12.00
C THR A 168 -19.80 -4.08 13.28
N VAL A 169 -19.27 -3.63 14.41
CA VAL A 169 -19.46 -4.21 15.74
C VAL A 169 -19.96 -3.14 16.70
N ASP A 170 -20.99 -3.47 17.47
CA ASP A 170 -21.44 -2.62 18.56
C ASP A 170 -20.65 -2.99 19.81
N LEU A 171 -19.85 -2.07 20.33
CA LEU A 171 -19.06 -2.23 21.54
C LEU A 171 -19.80 -1.63 22.74
N PRO A 172 -19.81 -2.31 23.90
CA PRO A 172 -20.39 -1.75 25.13
C PRO A 172 -19.53 -0.61 25.67
N GLU A 173 -20.06 0.12 26.63
CA GLU A 173 -19.32 1.08 27.44
C GLU A 173 -18.25 0.38 28.28
N GLY A 174 -17.10 1.04 28.47
CA GLY A 174 -15.96 0.54 29.24
C GLY A 174 -15.18 -0.57 28.54
N GLY A 175 -14.58 -1.43 29.35
CA GLY A 175 -13.72 -2.51 28.88
C GLY A 175 -14.51 -3.69 28.31
N SER A 176 -14.14 -4.16 27.14
CA SER A 176 -14.74 -5.33 26.49
C SER A 176 -13.71 -6.15 25.73
N THR A 177 -14.08 -7.39 25.37
CA THR A 177 -13.26 -8.27 24.54
C THR A 177 -13.84 -8.35 23.14
N LEU A 178 -13.10 -7.83 22.16
CA LEU A 178 -13.39 -8.02 20.74
C LEU A 178 -12.74 -9.33 20.26
N ARG A 179 -13.53 -10.22 19.69
CA ARG A 179 -13.09 -11.45 19.06
C ARG A 179 -12.98 -11.24 17.56
N VAL A 180 -11.89 -11.72 16.98
CA VAL A 180 -11.62 -11.66 15.54
C VAL A 180 -11.30 -13.06 15.06
N SER A 181 -11.97 -13.51 14.00
CA SER A 181 -11.71 -14.80 13.37
C SER A 181 -11.25 -14.59 11.93
N ALA A 182 -10.16 -15.26 11.54
CA ALA A 182 -9.62 -15.27 10.18
C ALA A 182 -8.86 -16.60 9.96
N GLY A 183 -8.91 -17.17 8.76
CA GLY A 183 -8.21 -18.41 8.43
C GLY A 183 -8.64 -19.63 9.26
N GLY A 184 -9.85 -19.61 9.84
CA GLY A 184 -10.35 -20.71 10.71
C GLY A 184 -9.97 -20.56 12.18
N GLU A 185 -9.04 -19.68 12.54
CA GLU A 185 -8.65 -19.38 13.91
C GLU A 185 -9.36 -18.14 14.47
N THR A 186 -9.42 -18.06 15.80
CA THR A 186 -10.02 -16.93 16.50
C THR A 186 -9.08 -16.41 17.58
N GLY A 187 -8.75 -15.13 17.48
CA GLY A 187 -8.05 -14.36 18.49
C GLY A 187 -8.96 -13.38 19.21
N SER A 188 -8.43 -12.72 20.22
CA SER A 188 -9.15 -11.68 20.95
C SER A 188 -8.23 -10.55 21.32
N LEU A 189 -8.81 -9.34 21.42
CA LEU A 189 -8.14 -8.15 21.93
C LEU A 189 -9.07 -7.42 22.90
N SER A 190 -8.48 -6.77 23.89
CA SER A 190 -9.20 -5.90 24.80
C SER A 190 -9.40 -4.52 24.16
N VAL A 191 -10.61 -4.01 24.21
CA VAL A 191 -10.96 -2.65 23.80
C VAL A 191 -11.65 -1.97 24.96
N ASP A 192 -11.16 -0.80 25.32
CA ASP A 192 -11.81 0.07 26.29
C ASP A 192 -12.39 1.29 25.56
N THR A 193 -13.70 1.35 25.49
CA THR A 193 -14.44 2.41 24.79
C THR A 193 -14.63 3.67 25.63
N GLY A 194 -14.31 3.61 26.93
CA GLY A 194 -14.65 4.67 27.88
C GLY A 194 -16.15 4.77 28.14
N ASP A 195 -16.53 5.83 28.82
CA ASP A 195 -17.91 6.17 29.22
C ASP A 195 -18.44 7.43 28.50
N GLU A 196 -17.60 8.09 27.70
CA GLU A 196 -17.99 9.28 26.96
C GLU A 196 -18.71 8.91 25.65
N HIS A 197 -19.77 9.66 25.33
CA HIS A 197 -20.55 9.49 24.09
C HIS A 197 -20.46 10.74 23.20
N PRO A 198 -19.28 11.17 22.79
CA PRO A 198 -19.15 12.32 21.90
C PRO A 198 -19.74 11.98 20.52
N GLU A 199 -20.08 13.03 19.77
CA GLU A 199 -20.56 12.87 18.41
C GLU A 199 -19.54 12.12 17.53
N VAL A 200 -20.02 11.10 16.82
CA VAL A 200 -19.21 10.28 15.90
C VAL A 200 -19.23 10.94 14.53
N PRO A 201 -18.08 11.09 13.85
CA PRO A 201 -18.04 11.64 12.49
C PRO A 201 -19.00 10.92 11.55
N ALA A 202 -19.80 11.68 10.81
CA ALA A 202 -20.85 11.12 9.95
C ALA A 202 -20.29 10.19 8.85
N ALA A 203 -19.07 10.45 8.41
CA ALA A 203 -18.38 9.64 7.41
C ALA A 203 -18.17 8.20 7.86
N LEU A 204 -18.01 7.91 9.16
CA LEU A 204 -17.88 6.54 9.67
C LEU A 204 -19.12 5.66 9.46
N SER A 205 -20.27 6.28 9.17
CA SER A 205 -21.51 5.58 8.82
C SER A 205 -21.78 5.56 7.32
N SER A 206 -20.87 6.10 6.51
CA SER A 206 -20.98 6.22 5.05
C SER A 206 -20.14 5.19 4.29
N ALA A 207 -20.19 5.21 2.97
CA ALA A 207 -19.32 4.43 2.10
C ALA A 207 -17.82 4.83 2.23
N ASP A 208 -17.53 6.04 2.72
CA ASP A 208 -16.19 6.58 2.92
C ASP A 208 -15.59 6.26 4.32
N ALA A 209 -16.27 5.44 5.11
CA ALA A 209 -15.78 5.00 6.42
C ALA A 209 -14.36 4.39 6.38
N PRO A 210 -13.96 3.58 5.37
CA PRO A 210 -12.60 3.07 5.24
C PRO A 210 -11.54 4.17 5.09
N GLU A 211 -11.85 5.27 4.41
CA GLU A 211 -10.92 6.41 4.31
C GLU A 211 -10.68 7.07 5.67
N CYS A 212 -11.76 7.25 6.45
CA CYS A 212 -11.66 7.76 7.81
C CYS A 212 -10.79 6.85 8.69
N ALA A 213 -10.99 5.55 8.59
CA ALA A 213 -10.20 4.56 9.31
C ALA A 213 -8.73 4.56 8.87
N ALA A 214 -8.44 4.71 7.58
CA ALA A 214 -7.06 4.85 7.07
C ALA A 214 -6.36 6.10 7.64
N ALA A 215 -7.07 7.22 7.78
CA ALA A 215 -6.54 8.41 8.44
C ALA A 215 -6.26 8.16 9.94
N ALA A 216 -7.15 7.46 10.64
CA ALA A 216 -6.93 7.07 12.03
C ALA A 216 -5.71 6.14 12.17
N ALA A 217 -5.56 5.15 11.27
CA ALA A 217 -4.39 4.28 11.23
C ALA A 217 -3.10 5.09 11.02
N GLY A 218 -3.10 6.05 10.09
CA GLY A 218 -1.96 6.95 9.86
C GLY A 218 -1.54 7.71 11.12
N ALA A 219 -2.49 8.28 11.85
CA ALA A 219 -2.23 8.95 13.12
C ALA A 219 -1.67 7.99 14.18
N LEU A 220 -2.26 6.79 14.30
CA LEU A 220 -1.82 5.76 15.26
C LEU A 220 -0.40 5.26 14.99
N VAL A 221 -0.02 5.04 13.73
CA VAL A 221 1.36 4.61 13.41
C VAL A 221 2.38 5.74 13.59
N ALA A 222 1.94 7.00 13.61
CA ALA A 222 2.76 8.14 14.03
C ALA A 222 2.88 8.28 15.56
N GLY A 223 2.20 7.44 16.34
CA GLY A 223 2.18 7.50 17.80
C GLY A 223 1.11 8.43 18.39
N ALA A 224 0.26 9.04 17.57
CA ALA A 224 -0.85 9.84 18.08
C ALA A 224 -1.99 8.93 18.55
N ASN A 225 -2.46 9.16 19.77
CA ASN A 225 -3.57 8.44 20.37
C ASN A 225 -4.60 9.46 20.89
N SER A 226 -5.39 10.00 19.98
CA SER A 226 -6.39 11.02 20.24
C SER A 226 -7.78 10.55 19.81
N PRO A 227 -8.85 11.00 20.47
CA PRO A 227 -10.20 10.73 20.02
C PRO A 227 -10.42 11.19 18.57
N LEU A 228 -11.11 10.39 17.79
CA LEU A 228 -11.46 10.72 16.42
C LEU A 228 -12.66 11.69 16.42
N THR A 229 -12.44 12.93 16.06
CA THR A 229 -13.46 14.01 16.07
C THR A 229 -13.92 14.42 14.68
N ALA A 230 -13.14 14.10 13.62
CA ALA A 230 -13.46 14.42 12.24
C ALA A 230 -12.82 13.40 11.29
N CYS A 231 -13.43 13.21 10.14
CA CYS A 231 -12.91 12.40 9.04
C CYS A 231 -12.49 13.29 7.86
N PRO A 232 -11.49 12.91 7.07
CA PRO A 232 -11.12 13.65 5.85
C PRO A 232 -12.29 13.82 4.88
N SER A 233 -13.20 12.85 4.83
CA SER A 233 -14.36 12.86 3.94
C SER A 233 -15.55 13.70 4.44
N ASP A 234 -15.52 14.24 5.67
CA ASP A 234 -16.60 15.09 6.18
C ASP A 234 -16.67 16.46 5.48
N ALA A 235 -15.52 16.98 5.04
CA ALA A 235 -15.43 18.27 4.38
C ALA A 235 -14.32 18.32 3.32
N LEU A 236 -14.44 19.23 2.37
CA LEU A 236 -13.34 19.55 1.43
C LEU A 236 -12.38 20.53 2.11
N SER A 237 -11.11 20.15 2.23
CA SER A 237 -10.06 21.02 2.74
C SER A 237 -9.74 22.17 1.77
N ALA A 238 -9.12 23.23 2.28
CA ALA A 238 -8.66 24.34 1.44
C ALA A 238 -7.56 23.88 0.47
N GLU A 239 -6.69 23.01 0.94
CA GLU A 239 -5.58 22.41 0.19
C GLU A 239 -6.08 21.54 -0.95
N ASP A 240 -7.07 20.68 -0.71
CA ASP A 240 -7.68 19.86 -1.75
C ASP A 240 -8.43 20.70 -2.78
N ALA A 241 -9.17 21.71 -2.31
CA ALA A 241 -9.84 22.64 -3.20
C ALA A 241 -8.84 23.37 -4.11
N ALA A 242 -7.68 23.76 -3.58
CA ALA A 242 -6.62 24.37 -4.37
C ALA A 242 -5.99 23.38 -5.36
N ALA A 243 -5.77 22.13 -4.96
CA ALA A 243 -5.27 21.08 -5.84
C ALA A 243 -6.24 20.80 -7.00
N LEU A 244 -7.55 20.75 -6.73
CA LEU A 244 -8.56 20.61 -7.79
C LEU A 244 -8.56 21.77 -8.77
N ARG A 245 -8.47 23.03 -8.29
CA ARG A 245 -8.35 24.21 -9.16
C ARG A 245 -7.10 24.14 -10.04
N ALA A 246 -5.96 23.76 -9.44
CA ALA A 246 -4.70 23.60 -10.16
C ALA A 246 -4.79 22.50 -11.24
N THR A 247 -5.49 21.39 -10.95
CA THR A 247 -5.74 20.31 -11.91
C THR A 247 -6.59 20.79 -13.09
N VAL A 248 -7.68 21.51 -12.83
CA VAL A 248 -8.52 22.08 -13.90
C VAL A 248 -7.71 23.02 -14.79
N ARG A 249 -6.90 23.90 -14.19
CA ARG A 249 -6.03 24.82 -14.93
C ARG A 249 -4.98 24.08 -15.76
N PHE A 250 -4.41 23.01 -15.21
CA PHE A 250 -3.47 22.15 -15.95
C PHE A 250 -4.13 21.55 -17.18
N VAL A 251 -5.34 21.02 -17.03
CA VAL A 251 -6.14 20.42 -18.11
C VAL A 251 -6.49 21.45 -19.19
N ALA A 252 -6.91 22.65 -18.78
CA ALA A 252 -7.18 23.77 -19.69
C ALA A 252 -5.93 24.19 -20.46
N GLY A 253 -4.79 24.31 -19.76
CA GLY A 253 -3.50 24.64 -20.37
C GLY A 253 -2.99 23.60 -21.37
N ARG A 254 -3.52 22.37 -21.34
CA ARG A 254 -3.32 21.32 -22.35
C ARG A 254 -4.28 21.41 -23.53
N GLY A 255 -5.10 22.46 -23.59
CA GLY A 255 -6.01 22.74 -24.69
C GLY A 255 -7.38 22.10 -24.55
N ALA A 256 -7.72 21.45 -23.43
CA ALA A 256 -9.04 20.87 -23.24
C ALA A 256 -10.11 21.97 -23.23
N LYS A 257 -11.14 21.82 -24.06
CA LYS A 257 -12.32 22.70 -24.12
C LYS A 257 -13.50 22.14 -23.35
N SER A 258 -13.45 20.85 -23.00
CA SER A 258 -14.47 20.20 -22.19
C SER A 258 -13.83 19.13 -21.30
N ALA A 259 -14.47 18.83 -20.18
CA ALA A 259 -14.08 17.76 -19.26
C ALA A 259 -15.31 16.99 -18.78
N GLY A 260 -15.15 15.68 -18.56
CA GLY A 260 -16.12 14.87 -17.83
C GLY A 260 -15.90 15.03 -16.33
N LEU A 261 -16.95 14.93 -15.54
CA LEU A 261 -16.88 14.97 -14.09
C LEU A 261 -17.68 13.83 -13.47
N VAL A 262 -17.02 13.04 -12.61
CA VAL A 262 -17.64 12.08 -11.69
C VAL A 262 -17.53 12.61 -10.28
N ALA A 263 -18.65 12.78 -9.61
CA ALA A 263 -18.78 13.22 -8.23
C ALA A 263 -19.91 12.44 -7.56
N ASP A 264 -19.92 12.42 -6.23
CA ASP A 264 -20.97 11.81 -5.44
C ASP A 264 -21.79 12.83 -4.64
N GLY A 265 -22.77 12.31 -3.90
CA GLY A 265 -23.66 13.10 -3.04
C GLY A 265 -23.09 13.41 -1.65
N SER A 266 -21.84 13.05 -1.32
CA SER A 266 -21.21 13.38 -0.04
C SER A 266 -21.02 14.89 0.13
N PRO A 267 -20.91 15.41 1.35
CA PRO A 267 -20.61 16.83 1.59
C PRO A 267 -19.33 17.28 0.87
N ARG A 268 -18.27 16.46 0.95
CA ARG A 268 -16.99 16.73 0.25
C ARG A 268 -17.18 16.69 -1.26
N GLY A 269 -17.80 15.63 -1.79
CA GLY A 269 -18.00 15.44 -3.25
C GLY A 269 -18.80 16.58 -3.87
N ARG A 270 -19.88 17.03 -3.24
CA ARG A 270 -20.65 18.19 -3.71
C ARG A 270 -19.82 19.48 -3.76
N LYS A 271 -19.04 19.76 -2.70
CA LYS A 271 -18.14 20.93 -2.66
C LYS A 271 -17.03 20.84 -3.70
N ALA A 272 -16.42 19.66 -3.84
CA ALA A 272 -15.38 19.40 -4.83
C ALA A 272 -15.90 19.62 -6.27
N ALA A 273 -17.09 19.09 -6.58
CA ALA A 273 -17.73 19.31 -7.86
C ALA A 273 -18.03 20.80 -8.13
N ALA A 274 -18.44 21.54 -7.11
CA ALA A 274 -18.68 22.97 -7.23
C ALA A 274 -17.35 23.73 -7.52
N VAL A 275 -16.26 23.39 -6.83
CA VAL A 275 -14.91 23.96 -7.07
C VAL A 275 -14.44 23.66 -8.47
N VAL A 276 -14.55 22.42 -8.94
CA VAL A 276 -14.18 22.02 -10.32
C VAL A 276 -14.99 22.80 -11.35
N ARG A 277 -16.31 22.88 -11.21
CA ARG A 277 -17.15 23.64 -12.15
C ARG A 277 -16.84 25.13 -12.16
N ALA A 278 -16.54 25.72 -10.99
CA ALA A 278 -16.16 27.13 -10.90
C ALA A 278 -14.82 27.39 -11.59
N ALA A 279 -13.80 26.58 -11.30
CA ALA A 279 -12.50 26.69 -11.94
C ALA A 279 -12.59 26.46 -13.47
N ALA A 280 -13.36 25.47 -13.89
CA ALA A 280 -13.56 25.18 -15.32
C ALA A 280 -14.20 26.37 -16.08
N ARG A 281 -15.19 27.04 -15.48
CA ARG A 281 -15.76 28.28 -16.07
C ARG A 281 -14.72 29.38 -16.21
N GLN A 282 -13.84 29.56 -15.22
CA GLN A 282 -12.77 30.58 -15.27
C GLN A 282 -11.77 30.28 -16.39
N GLU A 283 -11.50 29.01 -16.64
CA GLU A 283 -10.55 28.56 -17.67
C GLU A 283 -11.22 28.30 -19.05
N GLY A 284 -12.50 28.58 -19.20
CA GLY A 284 -13.23 28.32 -20.45
C GLY A 284 -13.42 26.87 -20.83
N VAL A 285 -13.48 25.97 -19.84
CA VAL A 285 -13.69 24.53 -20.01
C VAL A 285 -15.14 24.15 -19.68
N ALA A 286 -15.85 23.53 -20.60
CA ALA A 286 -17.20 23.01 -20.37
C ALA A 286 -17.14 21.72 -19.54
N VAL A 287 -17.92 21.64 -18.45
CA VAL A 287 -18.01 20.41 -17.61
C VAL A 287 -19.30 19.69 -17.89
N GLY A 288 -19.21 18.40 -18.23
CA GLY A 288 -20.34 17.53 -18.52
C GLY A 288 -20.12 16.07 -18.13
N THR A 289 -20.84 15.17 -18.75
CA THR A 289 -20.69 13.73 -18.60
C THR A 289 -19.35 13.24 -19.15
N PRO A 290 -18.82 12.10 -18.69
CA PRO A 290 -17.66 11.45 -19.28
C PRO A 290 -17.79 11.24 -20.80
N GLY A 291 -16.66 11.24 -21.50
CA GLY A 291 -16.65 11.03 -22.96
C GLY A 291 -15.23 10.87 -23.51
N LYS A 292 -15.08 10.13 -24.63
CA LYS A 292 -13.81 9.68 -25.20
C LYS A 292 -12.82 10.79 -25.54
N ASP A 293 -13.32 11.99 -25.90
CA ASP A 293 -12.51 13.08 -26.41
C ASP A 293 -12.28 14.19 -25.34
N ARG A 294 -12.47 13.83 -24.08
CA ARG A 294 -12.29 14.77 -22.97
C ARG A 294 -11.63 14.11 -21.75
N PRO A 295 -10.85 14.85 -20.97
CA PRO A 295 -10.32 14.40 -19.70
C PRO A 295 -11.46 14.12 -18.72
N LEU A 296 -11.29 13.11 -17.86
CA LEU A 296 -12.23 12.75 -16.81
C LEU A 296 -11.68 13.23 -15.47
N LEU A 297 -12.43 14.08 -14.77
CA LEU A 297 -12.15 14.50 -13.41
C LEU A 297 -12.99 13.66 -12.43
N VAL A 298 -12.34 13.00 -11.48
CA VAL A 298 -13.01 12.15 -10.49
C VAL A 298 -12.85 12.79 -9.12
N THR A 299 -13.98 13.25 -8.54
CA THR A 299 -14.03 13.92 -7.23
C THR A 299 -14.98 13.22 -6.25
N ALA A 300 -15.43 12.03 -6.58
CA ALA A 300 -16.20 11.17 -5.68
C ALA A 300 -15.34 10.67 -4.50
N GLY A 301 -15.96 10.08 -3.50
CA GLY A 301 -15.30 9.27 -2.48
C GLY A 301 -14.79 7.94 -3.05
N TRP A 302 -14.18 7.12 -2.20
CA TRP A 302 -13.53 5.87 -2.63
C TRP A 302 -14.45 4.92 -3.38
N ALA A 303 -15.69 4.76 -2.92
CA ALA A 303 -16.66 3.88 -3.58
C ALA A 303 -17.00 4.35 -5.01
N GLY A 304 -17.34 5.62 -5.17
CA GLY A 304 -17.67 6.18 -6.49
C GLY A 304 -16.45 6.23 -7.42
N ALA A 305 -15.25 6.45 -6.88
CA ALA A 305 -14.01 6.45 -7.64
C ALA A 305 -13.63 5.03 -8.12
N THR A 306 -13.84 3.99 -7.29
CA THR A 306 -13.65 2.60 -7.70
C THR A 306 -14.56 2.24 -8.87
N THR A 307 -15.86 2.56 -8.77
CA THR A 307 -16.81 2.35 -9.89
C THR A 307 -16.38 3.09 -11.15
N ALA A 308 -15.91 4.34 -11.02
CA ALA A 308 -15.43 5.11 -12.17
C ALA A 308 -14.16 4.50 -12.79
N ALA A 309 -13.22 3.99 -11.97
CA ALA A 309 -12.03 3.30 -12.45
C ALA A 309 -12.37 2.01 -13.19
N GLU A 310 -13.24 1.18 -12.64
CA GLU A 310 -13.75 -0.05 -13.28
C GLU A 310 -14.45 0.22 -14.63
N ALA A 311 -15.26 1.28 -14.70
CA ALA A 311 -15.92 1.68 -15.95
C ALA A 311 -14.92 2.15 -17.02
N VAL A 312 -13.79 2.75 -16.60
CA VAL A 312 -12.72 3.11 -17.54
C VAL A 312 -11.92 1.87 -17.98
N GLU A 313 -11.60 0.98 -17.06
CA GLU A 313 -10.87 -0.26 -17.36
C GLU A 313 -11.64 -1.20 -18.28
N SER A 314 -12.94 -1.36 -18.05
CA SER A 314 -13.81 -2.16 -18.91
C SER A 314 -14.08 -1.51 -20.28
N GLY A 315 -13.72 -0.24 -20.46
CA GLY A 315 -13.99 0.54 -21.67
C GLY A 315 -15.44 1.02 -21.80
N GLU A 316 -16.27 0.82 -20.78
CA GLU A 316 -17.63 1.38 -20.70
C GLU A 316 -17.57 2.91 -20.69
N THR A 317 -16.64 3.47 -19.92
CA THR A 317 -16.32 4.89 -19.93
C THR A 317 -15.00 5.11 -20.65
N ARG A 318 -15.01 5.91 -21.71
CA ARG A 318 -13.81 6.34 -22.42
C ARG A 318 -13.46 7.76 -22.02
N ALA A 319 -12.17 8.04 -21.80
CA ALA A 319 -11.68 9.35 -21.42
C ALA A 319 -10.28 9.62 -22.00
N GLN A 320 -9.95 10.89 -22.21
CA GLN A 320 -8.61 11.33 -22.57
C GLN A 320 -7.78 11.59 -21.30
N GLY A 321 -7.46 10.51 -20.57
CA GLY A 321 -6.82 10.58 -19.25
C GLY A 321 -7.82 10.77 -18.10
N VAL A 322 -7.47 10.20 -16.97
CA VAL A 322 -8.29 10.22 -15.74
C VAL A 322 -7.56 11.02 -14.67
N TYR A 323 -8.16 12.08 -14.18
CA TYR A 323 -7.61 12.98 -13.17
C TYR A 323 -8.34 12.74 -11.85
N LEU A 324 -7.68 12.12 -10.91
CA LEU A 324 -8.21 11.79 -9.60
C LEU A 324 -8.07 12.97 -8.63
N ALA A 325 -8.98 13.07 -7.68
CA ALA A 325 -8.82 13.99 -6.54
C ALA A 325 -7.70 13.52 -5.59
N PRO A 326 -7.07 14.41 -4.78
CA PRO A 326 -5.94 14.06 -3.92
C PRO A 326 -6.20 12.89 -2.97
N TRP A 327 -7.39 12.80 -2.38
CA TRP A 327 -7.78 11.75 -1.43
C TRP A 327 -7.98 10.36 -2.06
N LEU A 328 -7.91 10.26 -3.41
CA LEU A 328 -8.07 9.01 -4.13
C LEU A 328 -6.75 8.23 -4.30
N LEU A 329 -5.69 8.66 -3.64
CA LEU A 329 -4.45 7.91 -3.54
C LEU A 329 -4.66 6.70 -2.61
N THR A 330 -5.23 5.66 -3.17
CA THR A 330 -5.40 4.34 -2.54
C THR A 330 -5.31 3.27 -3.60
N ARG A 331 -4.63 2.15 -3.30
CA ARG A 331 -4.35 1.09 -4.27
C ARG A 331 -5.59 0.57 -5.00
N PRO A 332 -6.72 0.28 -4.33
CA PRO A 332 -7.89 -0.25 -5.04
C PRO A 332 -8.54 0.71 -6.05
N VAL A 333 -8.29 2.02 -5.94
CA VAL A 333 -8.74 3.04 -6.90
C VAL A 333 -7.70 3.25 -8.00
N LEU A 334 -6.40 3.09 -7.65
CA LEU A 334 -5.31 3.28 -8.59
C LEU A 334 -5.21 2.09 -9.53
N SER A 335 -5.43 2.33 -10.81
CA SER A 335 -5.19 1.37 -11.87
C SER A 335 -4.07 1.86 -12.78
N PRO A 336 -2.94 1.13 -12.84
CA PRO A 336 -1.84 1.49 -13.73
C PRO A 336 -2.21 1.48 -15.21
N SER A 337 -3.23 0.70 -15.60
CA SER A 337 -3.68 0.58 -16.98
C SER A 337 -4.56 1.76 -17.45
N ALA A 338 -5.17 2.48 -16.53
CA ALA A 338 -6.14 3.54 -16.86
C ALA A 338 -5.49 4.91 -17.15
N GLY A 339 -4.16 5.04 -17.09
CA GLY A 339 -3.48 6.33 -17.32
C GLY A 339 -3.92 7.40 -16.31
N GLN A 340 -4.02 7.04 -15.06
CA GLN A 340 -4.52 7.89 -13.99
C GLN A 340 -3.49 8.90 -13.53
N LEU A 341 -3.96 10.12 -13.25
CA LEU A 341 -3.19 11.26 -12.81
C LEU A 341 -3.77 11.79 -11.49
N ILE A 342 -2.91 12.04 -10.52
CA ILE A 342 -3.33 12.50 -9.19
C ILE A 342 -2.49 13.69 -8.71
N PRO A 343 -3.09 14.77 -8.22
CA PRO A 343 -2.37 15.92 -7.69
C PRO A 343 -2.03 15.67 -6.21
N LEU A 344 -0.75 15.58 -5.90
CA LEU A 344 -0.27 15.36 -4.53
C LEU A 344 0.60 16.52 -4.07
N ARG A 345 0.55 16.82 -2.76
CA ARG A 345 1.42 17.76 -2.05
C ARG A 345 2.63 17.10 -1.41
N PHE A 346 2.88 15.85 -1.74
CA PHE A 346 4.05 15.10 -1.35
C PHE A 346 4.51 14.20 -2.50
N THR A 347 5.71 13.68 -2.38
CA THR A 347 6.23 12.70 -3.34
C THR A 347 6.21 11.32 -2.68
N PRO A 348 5.46 10.35 -3.21
CA PRO A 348 5.30 9.02 -2.56
C PRO A 348 6.59 8.23 -2.35
N ARG A 349 7.67 8.61 -3.04
CA ARG A 349 8.99 7.96 -2.95
C ARG A 349 10.03 8.72 -2.13
N THR A 350 9.63 9.74 -1.39
CA THR A 350 10.54 10.35 -0.41
C THR A 350 10.77 9.43 0.77
N LYS A 351 11.87 9.67 1.49
CA LYS A 351 12.21 8.90 2.69
C LYS A 351 11.07 8.92 3.72
N GLU A 352 10.43 10.06 3.89
CA GLU A 352 9.33 10.28 4.83
C GLU A 352 8.08 9.48 4.42
N ALA A 353 7.71 9.54 3.14
CA ALA A 353 6.55 8.81 2.63
C ALA A 353 6.76 7.29 2.66
N MET A 354 7.98 6.83 2.42
CA MET A 354 8.33 5.42 2.56
C MET A 354 8.38 4.99 4.03
N ALA A 355 8.86 5.83 4.95
CA ALA A 355 8.85 5.54 6.38
C ALA A 355 7.41 5.36 6.92
N TYR A 356 6.46 6.16 6.43
CA TYR A 356 5.03 5.93 6.73
C TYR A 356 4.56 4.57 6.23
N ALA A 357 4.86 4.22 4.96
CA ALA A 357 4.43 2.97 4.37
C ALA A 357 5.02 1.75 5.13
N GLU A 358 6.28 1.82 5.54
CA GLU A 358 6.94 0.82 6.36
C GLU A 358 6.30 0.70 7.75
N ALA A 359 6.07 1.83 8.44
CA ALA A 359 5.43 1.85 9.75
C ALA A 359 4.01 1.31 9.71
N LEU A 360 3.24 1.63 8.66
CA LEU A 360 1.90 1.10 8.45
C LEU A 360 1.95 -0.42 8.24
N SER A 361 2.79 -0.91 7.32
CA SER A 361 2.93 -2.32 7.02
C SER A 361 3.38 -3.16 8.23
N ALA A 362 4.26 -2.61 9.07
CA ALA A 362 4.72 -3.27 10.29
C ALA A 362 3.60 -3.46 11.32
N ARG A 363 2.68 -2.49 11.46
CA ARG A 363 1.62 -2.50 12.46
C ARG A 363 0.26 -2.98 11.94
N LEU A 364 0.05 -2.88 10.63
CA LEU A 364 -1.17 -3.29 9.95
C LEU A 364 -0.80 -4.10 8.68
N PRO A 365 -0.30 -5.33 8.85
CA PRO A 365 0.14 -6.17 7.73
C PRO A 365 -0.98 -6.34 6.70
N GLY A 366 -0.62 -6.21 5.43
CA GLY A 366 -1.56 -6.31 4.31
C GLY A 366 -2.32 -5.02 3.98
N GLU A 367 -2.19 -3.95 4.78
CA GLU A 367 -2.74 -2.64 4.44
C GLU A 367 -1.77 -1.87 3.53
N TYR A 368 -2.34 -1.12 2.61
CA TYR A 368 -1.59 -0.25 1.69
C TYR A 368 -1.62 1.19 2.18
N PRO A 369 -0.53 1.95 1.95
CA PRO A 369 -0.53 3.37 2.25
C PRO A 369 -1.59 4.10 1.42
N THR A 370 -2.21 5.10 2.05
CA THR A 370 -3.22 5.95 1.42
C THR A 370 -2.85 7.42 1.59
N GLY A 371 -3.35 8.29 0.71
CA GLY A 371 -3.14 9.74 0.80
C GLY A 371 -3.63 10.28 2.15
N SER A 372 -4.88 9.97 2.52
CA SER A 372 -5.49 10.42 3.78
C SER A 372 -4.75 9.89 5.02
N GLY A 373 -4.23 8.66 4.95
CA GLY A 373 -3.43 8.08 6.03
C GLY A 373 -2.07 8.78 6.18
N TYR A 374 -1.39 9.08 5.08
CA TYR A 374 -0.12 9.80 5.11
C TYR A 374 -0.27 11.24 5.62
N GLU A 375 -1.29 11.95 5.17
CA GLU A 375 -1.57 13.31 5.66
C GLU A 375 -1.88 13.33 7.16
N ALA A 376 -2.60 12.32 7.66
CA ALA A 376 -2.84 12.18 9.09
C ALA A 376 -1.55 11.86 9.86
N TRP A 377 -0.68 11.01 9.30
CA TRP A 377 0.63 10.70 9.85
C TRP A 377 1.55 11.93 9.91
N GLN A 378 1.62 12.73 8.82
CA GLN A 378 2.37 13.99 8.81
C GLN A 378 1.84 14.97 9.86
N ARG A 379 0.52 15.16 9.91
CA ARG A 379 -0.11 16.06 10.86
C ARG A 379 0.16 15.67 12.32
N ALA A 380 0.11 14.37 12.62
CA ALA A 380 0.43 13.84 13.94
C ALA A 380 1.88 14.10 14.35
N ARG A 381 2.79 14.23 13.38
CA ARG A 381 4.21 14.56 13.57
C ARG A 381 4.50 16.07 13.56
N GLY A 382 3.48 16.89 13.37
CA GLY A 382 3.66 18.35 13.24
C GLY A 382 4.27 18.77 11.90
N GLU A 383 4.25 17.90 10.90
CA GLU A 383 4.76 18.18 9.55
C GLU A 383 3.66 18.83 8.69
N SER A 384 4.07 19.66 7.76
CA SER A 384 3.16 20.32 6.82
C SER A 384 3.37 19.77 5.39
N PRO A 385 2.29 19.62 4.61
CA PRO A 385 2.41 19.24 3.21
C PRO A 385 3.12 20.31 2.39
N ALA A 386 3.63 19.93 1.21
CA ALA A 386 4.22 20.89 0.30
C ALA A 386 3.20 21.99 -0.09
N PRO A 387 3.64 23.25 -0.24
CA PRO A 387 2.73 24.37 -0.48
C PRO A 387 1.98 24.29 -1.81
N ARG A 388 2.53 23.59 -2.80
CA ARG A 388 1.93 23.43 -4.13
C ARG A 388 1.84 21.97 -4.53
N PRO A 389 0.72 21.52 -5.10
CA PRO A 389 0.59 20.17 -5.60
C PRO A 389 1.40 19.97 -6.88
N ARG A 390 1.82 18.74 -7.10
CA ARG A 390 2.35 18.23 -8.37
C ARG A 390 1.43 17.15 -8.89
N LEU A 391 1.35 17.01 -10.21
CA LEU A 391 0.62 15.90 -10.80
C LEU A 391 1.53 14.67 -10.93
N PHE A 392 1.04 13.53 -10.49
CA PHE A 392 1.71 12.24 -10.56
C PHE A 392 0.90 11.29 -11.43
N ALA A 393 1.58 10.48 -12.21
CA ALA A 393 0.98 9.40 -12.98
C ALA A 393 1.19 8.07 -12.26
N ALA A 394 0.12 7.29 -12.14
CA ALA A 394 0.19 5.87 -11.81
C ALA A 394 0.41 5.08 -13.10
N SER A 395 1.48 4.26 -13.15
CA SER A 395 1.83 3.45 -14.31
C SER A 395 2.34 2.08 -13.90
N THR A 396 2.24 1.10 -14.79
CA THR A 396 2.89 -0.20 -14.60
C THR A 396 4.41 -0.03 -14.61
N ALA A 397 5.10 -0.69 -13.68
CA ALA A 397 6.55 -0.81 -13.73
C ALA A 397 6.90 -1.85 -14.80
N TYR A 398 7.50 -1.43 -15.91
CA TYR A 398 8.09 -2.35 -16.86
C TYR A 398 9.49 -2.74 -16.38
N VAL A 399 9.67 -3.98 -15.95
CA VAL A 399 10.98 -4.56 -15.66
C VAL A 399 11.35 -5.44 -16.84
N PRO A 400 12.33 -5.04 -17.69
CA PRO A 400 12.77 -5.87 -18.80
C PRO A 400 13.23 -7.24 -18.30
N GLY A 401 12.68 -8.32 -18.88
CA GLY A 401 13.05 -9.70 -18.56
C GLY A 401 12.20 -10.40 -17.49
N THR A 402 11.27 -9.73 -16.84
CA THR A 402 10.25 -10.39 -16.04
C THR A 402 8.98 -10.57 -16.85
N MET A 403 8.73 -11.79 -17.32
CA MET A 403 7.39 -12.18 -17.75
C MET A 403 6.52 -12.27 -16.50
N ILE A 404 5.62 -11.34 -16.31
CA ILE A 404 4.55 -11.49 -15.32
C ILE A 404 3.60 -12.51 -15.92
N SER A 405 3.68 -13.77 -15.47
CA SER A 405 2.66 -14.76 -15.80
C SER A 405 1.33 -14.24 -15.27
N ALA A 406 0.34 -14.13 -16.14
CA ALA A 406 -1.02 -13.70 -15.78
C ALA A 406 -1.70 -14.70 -14.81
N ASP A 407 -1.18 -15.91 -14.75
CA ASP A 407 -1.61 -16.96 -13.84
C ASP A 407 -0.73 -16.88 -12.59
N GLY A 408 -1.30 -16.43 -11.48
CA GLY A 408 -0.64 -16.14 -10.21
C GLY A 408 0.00 -17.33 -9.48
N GLU A 409 0.51 -18.34 -10.18
CA GLU A 409 1.27 -19.44 -9.61
C GLU A 409 2.76 -19.30 -9.95
N GLY A 410 3.45 -18.86 -8.93
CA GLY A 410 4.79 -18.55 -8.70
C GLY A 410 5.87 -19.38 -9.35
N ALA A 411 6.84 -18.75 -9.94
CA ALA A 411 8.20 -19.25 -9.96
C ALA A 411 8.86 -18.85 -8.63
N GLY A 412 9.26 -19.85 -7.84
CA GLY A 412 9.89 -19.68 -6.53
C GLY A 412 11.20 -18.92 -6.59
N GLY A 413 11.12 -17.62 -6.46
CA GLY A 413 12.21 -16.77 -6.03
C GLY A 413 12.13 -16.62 -4.53
N HIS A 414 13.04 -17.23 -3.79
CA HIS A 414 13.18 -17.04 -2.36
C HIS A 414 13.61 -15.60 -2.04
N HIS A 415 12.70 -14.67 -2.13
CA HIS A 415 12.86 -13.35 -1.55
C HIS A 415 12.28 -13.41 -0.13
N HIS A 416 13.08 -13.86 0.83
CA HIS A 416 12.90 -13.61 2.24
C HIS A 416 13.24 -12.14 2.55
N GLY A 417 12.61 -11.20 1.84
CA GLY A 417 12.50 -9.82 2.22
C GLY A 417 11.05 -9.57 2.52
N ALA A 418 10.73 -8.99 3.68
CA ALA A 418 9.41 -8.44 3.94
C ALA A 418 8.98 -7.68 2.68
N ALA A 419 7.77 -7.96 2.17
CA ALA A 419 7.25 -7.27 1.00
C ALA A 419 7.41 -5.78 1.25
N VAL A 420 8.26 -5.11 0.46
CA VAL A 420 8.51 -3.68 0.64
C VAL A 420 7.17 -3.00 0.50
N ALA A 421 6.76 -2.31 1.57
CA ALA A 421 5.53 -1.54 1.56
C ALA A 421 5.65 -0.47 0.48
N ASP A 422 4.92 -0.62 -0.61
CA ASP A 422 4.92 0.35 -1.71
C ASP A 422 3.50 0.90 -1.90
N TRP A 423 3.43 2.15 -2.32
CA TRP A 423 2.19 2.87 -2.64
C TRP A 423 1.40 2.20 -3.77
N LEU A 424 2.09 1.60 -4.72
CA LEU A 424 1.52 0.86 -5.83
C LEU A 424 2.40 -0.35 -6.12
N PRO A 425 2.15 -1.50 -5.49
CA PRO A 425 2.87 -2.74 -5.79
C PRO A 425 2.80 -3.07 -7.28
N SER A 426 3.93 -3.45 -7.85
CA SER A 426 4.09 -3.72 -9.29
C SER A 426 3.83 -2.50 -10.20
N GLY A 427 3.81 -1.29 -9.65
CA GLY A 427 3.62 -0.04 -10.37
C GLY A 427 4.58 1.04 -9.94
N MET A 428 4.47 2.19 -10.59
CA MET A 428 5.21 3.40 -10.26
C MET A 428 4.26 4.58 -10.16
N ILE A 429 4.52 5.45 -9.18
CA ILE A 429 3.89 6.76 -9.07
C ILE A 429 4.97 7.80 -9.34
N SER A 430 4.91 8.43 -10.53
CA SER A 430 5.95 9.33 -11.02
C SER A 430 5.42 10.73 -11.24
N ALA A 431 6.18 11.76 -10.86
CA ALA A 431 5.81 13.13 -11.11
C ALA A 431 5.84 13.44 -12.62
N VAL A 432 4.73 13.94 -13.15
CA VAL A 432 4.57 14.32 -14.56
C VAL A 432 4.41 15.84 -14.77
N SER A 433 4.40 16.59 -13.65
CA SER A 433 4.44 18.06 -13.70
C SER A 433 5.43 18.62 -12.68
N GLY A 434 5.85 19.87 -12.90
CA GLY A 434 6.38 20.71 -11.84
C GLY A 434 5.28 21.10 -10.83
N PRO A 435 5.62 21.90 -9.78
CA PRO A 435 4.62 22.46 -8.88
C PRO A 435 3.56 23.26 -9.67
N MET A 436 2.30 22.89 -9.53
CA MET A 436 1.19 23.52 -10.22
C MET A 436 0.84 24.87 -9.57
N ARG A 437 0.37 25.82 -10.37
CA ARG A 437 -0.09 27.12 -9.85
C ARG A 437 -1.46 26.97 -9.21
N GLU A 438 -1.56 27.42 -7.99
CA GLU A 438 -2.82 27.68 -7.31
C GLU A 438 -3.17 29.14 -7.58
N GLY A 439 -4.31 29.38 -8.21
CA GLY A 439 -4.74 30.73 -8.58
C GLY A 439 -5.14 31.58 -7.42
#